data_94f5b41e27c22769ad5415d51692d3af
#
_entry.id   94f5b41e27c22769ad5415d51692d3af
#
_cell.length_a   1.000
_cell.length_b   1.000
_cell.length_c   1.000
_cell.angle_alpha   90.00
_cell.angle_beta   90.00
_cell.angle_gamma   90.00
#
_symmetry.space_group_name_H-M   'P 1'
#
loop_
_entity.id
_entity.type
_entity.pdbx_description
1 polymer ?
#
loop_
_entity_poly.entity_id
_entity_poly.type
_entity_poly.pdbx_seq_one_letter_code
_entity_poly.pdbx_strand_id
1 'polypeptide(L)'
;MKDLFLSFPRSFSVPALCLGTVFFAASLTPSLLPRDFLVQGLLSGVAFSVGYAIAMLLKWLGLYLGLHKGVHRRHAFRVKIVITMIAVAVGAVFLWQASAWQNSVRLLMGLEPVASVRPFAVGGIALVVALVLTTLGWLFRIAFFTIAQRLKRHLPRRLSYLIALVLAFWLFWFLGNGLLASAVFRVMDASYQQFDALIEDSVGHPTDPLKTGSSASLLEWDHLGRTGRQAIAAGPNKADIEAFTGASALEPLRVYVGVESAETIEDRAQLALEELKRIGG
;
A
#
# COMPACT_ATOMS: atom_id res chain seq x y z
N MET A 1 25.91 -24.71 3.71
CA MET A 1 24.84 -24.01 2.98
C MET A 1 23.54 -24.82 2.93
N LYS A 2 23.56 -26.11 2.65
CA LYS A 2 22.32 -26.95 2.62
C LYS A 2 21.54 -26.94 3.95
N ASP A 3 22.20 -26.96 5.09
CA ASP A 3 21.54 -26.91 6.42
C ASP A 3 20.88 -25.56 6.72
N LEU A 4 21.31 -24.50 6.06
CA LEU A 4 20.77 -23.16 6.23
C LEU A 4 19.39 -23.01 5.54
N PHE A 5 19.22 -23.61 4.35
CA PHE A 5 17.94 -23.64 3.63
C PHE A 5 16.89 -24.55 4.30
N LEU A 6 17.32 -25.67 4.87
CA LEU A 6 16.45 -26.59 5.60
C LEU A 6 16.01 -26.04 6.98
N SER A 7 16.63 -24.98 7.48
CA SER A 7 16.27 -24.34 8.75
C SER A 7 15.12 -23.32 8.64
N PHE A 8 14.77 -22.86 7.44
CA PHE A 8 13.71 -21.87 7.24
C PHE A 8 12.34 -22.31 7.80
N PRO A 9 11.81 -23.51 7.48
CA PRO A 9 10.53 -23.96 8.04
C PRO A 9 10.59 -24.21 9.55
N ARG A 10 11.76 -24.58 10.08
CA ARG A 10 11.97 -24.81 11.53
C ARG A 10 12.07 -23.51 12.34
N SER A 11 12.33 -22.38 11.70
CA SER A 11 12.50 -21.07 12.36
C SER A 11 11.17 -20.39 12.68
N PHE A 12 10.03 -20.83 12.13
CA PHE A 12 8.73 -20.22 12.40
C PHE A 12 8.38 -20.32 13.89
N SER A 13 8.17 -19.14 14.49
CA SER A 13 7.85 -19.01 15.91
C SER A 13 6.34 -18.85 16.08
N VAL A 14 5.75 -19.69 16.94
CA VAL A 14 4.30 -19.62 17.24
C VAL A 14 3.87 -18.25 17.75
N PRO A 15 4.54 -17.62 18.72
CA PRO A 15 4.17 -16.27 19.14
C PRO A 15 4.24 -15.24 18.02
N ALA A 16 5.20 -15.40 17.11
CA ALA A 16 5.33 -14.50 15.98
C ALA A 16 4.17 -14.67 14.97
N LEU A 17 3.75 -15.91 14.74
CA LEU A 17 2.57 -16.16 13.91
C LEU A 17 1.30 -15.57 14.52
N CYS A 18 1.09 -15.75 15.83
CA CYS A 18 -0.08 -15.18 16.53
C CYS A 18 -0.11 -13.66 16.42
N LEU A 19 1.00 -12.98 16.76
CA LEU A 19 1.04 -11.51 16.71
C LEU A 19 0.92 -10.99 15.27
N GLY A 20 1.55 -11.67 14.32
CA GLY A 20 1.39 -11.37 12.89
C GLY A 20 -0.07 -11.47 12.44
N THR A 21 -0.78 -12.53 12.86
CA THR A 21 -2.21 -12.69 12.54
C THR A 21 -3.09 -11.62 13.19
N VAL A 22 -2.78 -11.21 14.41
CA VAL A 22 -3.50 -10.09 15.07
C VAL A 22 -3.31 -8.79 14.28
N PHE A 23 -2.09 -8.47 13.86
CA PHE A 23 -1.82 -7.29 13.04
C PHE A 23 -2.47 -7.38 11.66
N PHE A 24 -2.46 -8.56 11.04
CA PHE A 24 -3.20 -8.82 9.80
C PHE A 24 -4.70 -8.56 9.98
N ALA A 25 -5.32 -9.15 11.00
CA ALA A 25 -6.72 -8.96 11.30
C ALA A 25 -7.05 -7.48 11.58
N ALA A 26 -6.23 -6.79 12.37
CA ALA A 26 -6.38 -5.36 12.64
C ALA A 26 -6.31 -4.51 11.35
N SER A 27 -5.47 -4.88 10.38
CA SER A 27 -5.37 -4.16 9.10
C SER A 27 -6.63 -4.28 8.22
N LEU A 28 -7.44 -5.31 8.43
CA LEU A 28 -8.70 -5.53 7.71
C LEU A 28 -9.89 -4.80 8.33
N THR A 29 -9.75 -4.26 9.54
CA THR A 29 -10.81 -3.47 10.20
C THR A 29 -11.17 -2.23 9.39
N PRO A 30 -12.41 -1.71 9.51
CA PRO A 30 -12.87 -0.58 8.75
C PRO A 30 -11.98 0.64 8.93
N SER A 31 -11.65 1.29 7.84
CA SER A 31 -10.96 2.59 7.83
C SER A 31 -11.81 3.60 7.08
N LEU A 32 -11.64 4.88 7.39
CA LEU A 32 -12.39 5.97 6.76
C LEU A 32 -12.18 6.07 5.24
N LEU A 33 -11.10 5.49 4.72
CA LEU A 33 -10.83 5.47 3.27
C LEU A 33 -11.11 4.07 2.72
N PRO A 34 -12.02 3.92 1.75
CA PRO A 34 -12.21 2.68 1.02
C PRO A 34 -10.92 2.35 0.24
N ARG A 35 -10.41 1.13 0.43
CA ARG A 35 -9.16 0.68 -0.19
C ARG A 35 -9.46 -0.33 -1.27
N ASP A 36 -8.70 -0.24 -2.38
CA ASP A 36 -8.70 -1.29 -3.37
C ASP A 36 -8.06 -2.59 -2.83
N PHE A 37 -8.41 -3.73 -3.43
CA PHE A 37 -7.94 -5.05 -3.00
C PHE A 37 -6.42 -5.19 -3.05
N LEU A 38 -5.73 -4.51 -4.01
CA LEU A 38 -4.27 -4.49 -4.11
C LEU A 38 -3.64 -3.78 -2.92
N VAL A 39 -4.10 -2.56 -2.64
CA VAL A 39 -3.62 -1.75 -1.52
C VAL A 39 -3.92 -2.43 -0.19
N GLN A 40 -5.12 -3.02 -0.05
CA GLN A 40 -5.50 -3.77 1.15
C GLN A 40 -4.61 -5.01 1.34
N GLY A 41 -4.34 -5.77 0.29
CA GLY A 41 -3.46 -6.93 0.34
C GLY A 41 -2.03 -6.57 0.72
N LEU A 42 -1.46 -5.53 0.12
CA LEU A 42 -0.14 -5.00 0.47
C LEU A 42 -0.06 -4.59 1.93
N LEU A 43 -1.01 -3.76 2.39
CA LEU A 43 -1.05 -3.28 3.76
C LEU A 43 -1.17 -4.43 4.76
N SER A 44 -2.04 -5.40 4.48
CA SER A 44 -2.27 -6.56 5.35
C SER A 44 -1.03 -7.46 5.43
N GLY A 45 -0.30 -7.64 4.32
CA GLY A 45 0.95 -8.38 4.29
C GLY A 45 2.08 -7.68 5.05
N VAL A 46 2.18 -6.36 4.93
CA VAL A 46 3.13 -5.55 5.71
C VAL A 46 2.77 -5.60 7.19
N ALA A 47 1.50 -5.40 7.56
CA ALA A 47 1.03 -5.47 8.94
C ALA A 47 1.36 -6.81 9.59
N PHE A 48 1.07 -7.93 8.90
CA PHE A 48 1.47 -9.26 9.37
C PHE A 48 2.97 -9.34 9.64
N SER A 49 3.79 -8.87 8.69
CA SER A 49 5.25 -8.94 8.79
C SER A 49 5.80 -8.11 9.95
N VAL A 50 5.23 -6.94 10.19
CA VAL A 50 5.57 -6.08 11.34
C VAL A 50 5.22 -6.78 12.66
N GLY A 51 4.01 -7.32 12.78
CA GLY A 51 3.60 -8.09 13.98
C GLY A 51 4.51 -9.30 14.22
N TYR A 52 4.85 -10.03 13.14
CA TYR A 52 5.80 -11.14 13.19
C TYR A 52 7.18 -10.70 13.67
N ALA A 53 7.72 -9.60 13.15
CA ALA A 53 9.03 -9.06 13.51
C ALA A 53 9.06 -8.60 14.98
N ILE A 54 8.01 -7.92 15.45
CA ILE A 54 7.87 -7.50 16.85
C ILE A 54 7.91 -8.71 17.78
N ALA A 55 7.16 -9.77 17.48
CA ALA A 55 7.15 -10.96 18.31
C ALA A 55 8.52 -11.69 18.30
N MET A 56 9.22 -11.69 17.18
CA MET A 56 10.58 -12.23 17.10
C MET A 56 11.56 -11.42 17.94
N LEU A 57 11.42 -10.10 17.94
CA LEU A 57 12.22 -9.20 18.78
C LEU A 57 11.94 -9.44 20.28
N LEU A 58 10.67 -9.51 20.66
CA LEU A 58 10.25 -9.81 22.03
C LEU A 58 10.76 -11.18 22.51
N LYS A 59 10.70 -12.19 21.64
CA LYS A 59 11.26 -13.51 21.94
C LYS A 59 12.77 -13.44 22.15
N TRP A 60 13.49 -12.70 21.30
CA TRP A 60 14.93 -12.51 21.45
C TRP A 60 15.26 -11.78 22.76
N LEU A 61 14.50 -10.73 23.08
CA LEU A 61 14.65 -9.99 24.33
C LEU A 61 14.38 -10.88 25.56
N GLY A 62 13.32 -11.68 25.50
CA GLY A 62 12.99 -12.63 26.59
C GLY A 62 14.08 -13.68 26.81
N LEU A 63 14.71 -14.17 25.73
CA LEU A 63 15.87 -15.06 25.82
C LEU A 63 17.09 -14.35 26.42
N TYR A 64 17.33 -13.10 26.03
CA TYR A 64 18.44 -12.29 26.53
C TYR A 64 18.28 -11.98 28.03
N LEU A 65 17.08 -11.72 28.50
CA LEU A 65 16.73 -11.46 29.89
C LEU A 65 16.62 -12.75 30.75
N GLY A 66 16.81 -13.93 30.14
CA GLY A 66 16.71 -15.20 30.87
C GLY A 66 15.28 -15.60 31.28
N LEU A 67 14.26 -14.93 30.76
CA LEU A 67 12.84 -15.15 31.10
C LEU A 67 12.26 -16.44 30.48
N HIS A 68 13.03 -17.16 29.67
CA HIS A 68 12.53 -18.30 28.90
C HIS A 68 12.67 -19.61 29.68
N LYS A 69 11.57 -20.07 30.28
CA LYS A 69 11.43 -21.46 30.73
C LYS A 69 11.01 -22.31 29.53
N GLY A 70 11.87 -23.24 29.11
CA GLY A 70 11.65 -24.05 27.91
C GLY A 70 10.33 -24.81 27.95
N VAL A 71 9.55 -24.70 26.88
CA VAL A 71 8.35 -25.51 26.67
C VAL A 71 8.75 -26.95 26.38
N HIS A 72 8.12 -27.91 27.06
CA HIS A 72 8.40 -29.35 26.90
C HIS A 72 8.29 -29.79 25.44
N ARG A 73 9.37 -30.33 24.90
CA ARG A 73 9.57 -30.66 23.47
C ARG A 73 8.51 -31.62 22.86
N ARG A 74 7.89 -32.48 23.70
CA ARG A 74 7.01 -33.56 23.26
C ARG A 74 5.69 -33.09 22.63
N HIS A 75 5.16 -31.95 23.01
CA HIS A 75 3.88 -31.41 22.51
C HIS A 75 4.06 -30.18 21.59
N ALA A 76 5.27 -29.68 21.46
CA ALA A 76 5.56 -28.45 20.72
C ALA A 76 5.08 -28.49 19.25
N PHE A 77 5.17 -29.63 18.58
CA PHE A 77 4.73 -29.77 17.20
C PHE A 77 3.21 -29.71 17.05
N ARG A 78 2.48 -30.44 17.90
CA ARG A 78 1.00 -30.45 17.89
C ARG A 78 0.43 -29.08 18.22
N VAL A 79 0.98 -28.44 19.24
CA VAL A 79 0.61 -27.07 19.65
C VAL A 79 0.87 -26.07 18.50
N LYS A 80 1.99 -26.23 17.80
CA LYS A 80 2.32 -25.39 16.64
C LYS A 80 1.28 -25.55 15.51
N ILE A 81 0.87 -26.77 15.20
CA ILE A 81 -0.16 -27.03 14.17
C ILE A 81 -1.50 -26.41 14.59
N VAL A 82 -1.95 -26.67 15.81
CA VAL A 82 -3.24 -26.16 16.30
C VAL A 82 -3.28 -24.64 16.26
N ILE A 83 -2.23 -23.97 16.76
CA ILE A 83 -2.15 -22.50 16.72
C ILE A 83 -2.09 -21.99 15.30
N THR A 84 -1.37 -22.67 14.39
CA THR A 84 -1.35 -22.27 12.98
C THR A 84 -2.74 -22.39 12.35
N MET A 85 -3.48 -23.46 12.64
CA MET A 85 -4.86 -23.63 12.15
C MET A 85 -5.79 -22.54 12.70
N ILE A 86 -5.68 -22.21 13.98
CA ILE A 86 -6.45 -21.11 14.59
C ILE A 86 -6.10 -19.77 13.92
N ALA A 87 -4.81 -19.49 13.69
CA ALA A 87 -4.37 -18.27 13.03
C ALA A 87 -4.94 -18.16 11.60
N VAL A 88 -4.92 -19.24 10.84
CA VAL A 88 -5.51 -19.31 9.49
C VAL A 88 -7.04 -19.11 9.56
N ALA A 89 -7.72 -19.75 10.51
CA ALA A 89 -9.16 -19.61 10.68
C ALA A 89 -9.54 -18.16 11.03
N VAL A 90 -8.82 -17.54 11.96
CA VAL A 90 -9.02 -16.11 12.30
C VAL A 90 -8.80 -15.22 11.07
N GLY A 91 -7.71 -15.42 10.33
CA GLY A 91 -7.44 -14.67 9.11
C GLY A 91 -8.55 -14.82 8.06
N ALA A 92 -9.07 -16.05 7.87
CA ALA A 92 -10.16 -16.31 6.94
C ALA A 92 -11.47 -15.63 7.35
N VAL A 93 -11.82 -15.66 8.65
CA VAL A 93 -13.01 -14.98 9.19
C VAL A 93 -12.93 -13.47 8.95
N PHE A 94 -11.79 -12.85 9.26
CA PHE A 94 -11.60 -11.42 9.04
C PHE A 94 -11.63 -11.04 7.56
N LEU A 95 -11.03 -11.85 6.69
CA LEU A 95 -11.12 -11.65 5.23
C LEU A 95 -12.57 -11.72 4.72
N TRP A 96 -13.35 -12.65 5.24
CA TRP A 96 -14.77 -12.78 4.88
C TRP A 96 -15.58 -11.57 5.36
N GLN A 97 -15.34 -11.13 6.59
CA GLN A 97 -16.02 -10.01 7.21
C GLN A 97 -15.63 -8.65 6.57
N ALA A 98 -14.43 -8.56 5.97
CA ALA A 98 -13.89 -7.33 5.40
C ALA A 98 -14.83 -6.69 4.36
N SER A 99 -15.56 -7.50 3.57
CA SER A 99 -16.56 -7.01 2.59
C SER A 99 -17.70 -6.25 3.27
N ALA A 100 -18.26 -6.82 4.35
CA ALA A 100 -19.35 -6.19 5.10
C ALA A 100 -18.91 -4.87 5.74
N TRP A 101 -17.70 -4.86 6.30
CA TRP A 101 -17.13 -3.66 6.93
C TRP A 101 -16.82 -2.55 5.92
N GLN A 102 -16.25 -2.87 4.77
CA GLN A 102 -16.01 -1.86 3.74
C GLN A 102 -17.31 -1.29 3.18
N ASN A 103 -18.32 -2.13 2.97
CA ASN A 103 -19.61 -1.67 2.48
C ASN A 103 -20.34 -0.76 3.49
N SER A 104 -20.20 -1.02 4.80
CA SER A 104 -20.78 -0.13 5.82
C SER A 104 -20.17 1.29 5.76
N VAL A 105 -18.84 1.39 5.55
CA VAL A 105 -18.18 2.69 5.39
C VAL A 105 -18.58 3.37 4.08
N ARG A 106 -18.66 2.61 2.98
CA ARG A 106 -19.08 3.13 1.67
C ARG A 106 -20.50 3.71 1.72
N LEU A 107 -21.42 3.02 2.35
CA LEU A 107 -22.80 3.51 2.53
C LEU A 107 -22.86 4.81 3.35
N LEU A 108 -22.04 4.94 4.40
CA LEU A 108 -21.95 6.18 5.18
C LEU A 108 -21.38 7.35 4.36
N MET A 109 -20.57 7.07 3.34
CA MET A 109 -20.00 8.05 2.42
C MET A 109 -20.88 8.30 1.17
N GLY A 110 -22.06 7.70 1.09
CA GLY A 110 -22.94 7.82 -0.09
C GLY A 110 -22.39 7.13 -1.34
N LEU A 111 -21.45 6.18 -1.19
CA LEU A 111 -20.87 5.42 -2.30
C LEU A 111 -21.61 4.11 -2.50
N GLU A 112 -21.68 3.64 -3.74
CA GLU A 112 -22.28 2.33 -4.06
C GLU A 112 -21.53 1.18 -3.36
N PRO A 113 -22.26 0.19 -2.82
CA PRO A 113 -21.64 -0.99 -2.22
C PRO A 113 -20.93 -1.84 -3.29
N VAL A 114 -19.77 -2.38 -2.93
CA VAL A 114 -19.01 -3.29 -3.81
C VAL A 114 -19.53 -4.71 -3.63
N ALA A 115 -19.81 -5.39 -4.74
CA ALA A 115 -20.29 -6.77 -4.73
C ALA A 115 -19.33 -7.75 -4.06
N SER A 116 -18.02 -7.51 -4.13
CA SER A 116 -17.00 -8.33 -3.45
C SER A 116 -15.68 -7.57 -3.33
N VAL A 117 -15.07 -7.60 -2.14
CA VAL A 117 -13.70 -7.08 -1.88
C VAL A 117 -12.62 -8.09 -2.34
N ARG A 118 -13.01 -9.12 -3.10
CA ARG A 118 -12.10 -10.18 -3.58
C ARG A 118 -11.21 -10.76 -2.46
N PRO A 119 -11.77 -11.38 -1.41
CA PRO A 119 -11.03 -11.81 -0.21
C PRO A 119 -9.87 -12.75 -0.53
N PHE A 120 -10.02 -13.62 -1.52
CA PHE A 120 -8.95 -14.51 -1.97
C PHE A 120 -7.78 -13.75 -2.60
N ALA A 121 -8.04 -12.68 -3.36
CA ALA A 121 -6.99 -11.85 -3.93
C ALA A 121 -6.25 -11.07 -2.83
N VAL A 122 -6.97 -10.45 -1.90
CA VAL A 122 -6.38 -9.77 -0.73
C VAL A 122 -5.52 -10.73 0.09
N GLY A 123 -6.05 -11.93 0.41
CA GLY A 123 -5.33 -12.95 1.16
C GLY A 123 -4.08 -13.45 0.42
N GLY A 124 -4.18 -13.67 -0.89
CA GLY A 124 -3.07 -14.10 -1.74
C GLY A 124 -1.96 -13.06 -1.81
N ILE A 125 -2.31 -11.80 -2.06
CA ILE A 125 -1.33 -10.69 -2.10
C ILE A 125 -0.68 -10.53 -0.72
N ALA A 126 -1.47 -10.51 0.35
CA ALA A 126 -0.95 -10.41 1.71
C ALA A 126 0.01 -11.56 2.06
N LEU A 127 -0.29 -12.78 1.64
CA LEU A 127 0.58 -13.93 1.82
C LEU A 127 1.91 -13.77 1.07
N VAL A 128 1.86 -13.35 -0.20
CA VAL A 128 3.07 -13.12 -1.01
C VAL A 128 3.93 -12.03 -0.38
N VAL A 129 3.35 -10.91 0.01
CA VAL A 129 4.06 -9.80 0.67
C VAL A 129 4.67 -10.26 2.00
N ALA A 130 3.90 -10.98 2.82
CA ALA A 130 4.40 -11.52 4.09
C ALA A 130 5.56 -12.50 3.88
N LEU A 131 5.49 -13.38 2.88
CA LEU A 131 6.57 -14.30 2.53
C LEU A 131 7.82 -13.56 2.05
N VAL A 132 7.67 -12.55 1.20
CA VAL A 132 8.79 -11.72 0.72
C VAL A 132 9.46 -11.01 1.89
N LEU A 133 8.69 -10.31 2.73
CA LEU A 133 9.24 -9.55 3.86
C LEU A 133 9.86 -10.44 4.93
N THR A 134 9.25 -11.58 5.25
CA THR A 134 9.83 -12.53 6.21
C THR A 134 11.09 -13.20 5.66
N THR A 135 11.15 -13.45 4.36
CA THR A 135 12.37 -13.95 3.68
C THR A 135 13.47 -12.89 3.69
N LEU A 136 13.15 -11.63 3.42
CA LEU A 136 14.11 -10.52 3.54
C LEU A 136 14.65 -10.40 4.97
N GLY A 137 13.78 -10.49 5.99
CA GLY A 137 14.20 -10.50 7.39
C GLY A 137 15.13 -11.68 7.72
N TRP A 138 14.86 -12.85 7.16
CA TRP A 138 15.73 -14.01 7.30
C TRP A 138 17.09 -13.82 6.60
N LEU A 139 17.10 -13.28 5.38
CA LEU A 139 18.31 -12.92 4.66
C LEU A 139 19.13 -11.87 5.41
N PHE A 140 18.45 -10.85 5.96
CA PHE A 140 19.11 -9.86 6.83
C PHE A 140 19.83 -10.51 8.01
N ARG A 141 19.16 -11.44 8.67
CA ARG A 141 19.75 -12.18 9.78
C ARG A 141 20.98 -12.97 9.34
N ILE A 142 20.92 -13.63 8.18
CA ILE A 142 22.09 -14.36 7.63
C ILE A 142 23.24 -13.40 7.34
N ALA A 143 22.99 -12.31 6.63
CA ALA A 143 23.99 -11.31 6.30
C ALA A 143 24.64 -10.77 7.57
N PHE A 144 23.83 -10.35 8.55
CA PHE A 144 24.29 -9.87 9.84
C PHE A 144 25.26 -10.85 10.54
N PHE A 145 24.84 -12.10 10.71
CA PHE A 145 25.67 -13.10 11.40
C PHE A 145 26.93 -13.46 10.60
N THR A 146 26.85 -13.52 9.29
CA THR A 146 28.01 -13.80 8.43
C THR A 146 29.04 -12.68 8.51
N ILE A 147 28.59 -11.43 8.42
CA ILE A 147 29.46 -10.24 8.58
C ILE A 147 30.08 -10.23 9.99
N ALA A 148 29.24 -10.39 11.02
CA ALA A 148 29.69 -10.41 12.41
C ALA A 148 30.74 -11.50 12.67
N GLN A 149 30.55 -12.70 12.14
CA GLN A 149 31.51 -13.80 12.30
C GLN A 149 32.86 -13.53 11.60
N ARG A 150 32.83 -12.88 10.43
CA ARG A 150 34.07 -12.48 9.74
C ARG A 150 34.82 -11.39 10.48
N LEU A 151 34.11 -10.38 10.98
CA LEU A 151 34.71 -9.28 11.71
C LEU A 151 35.30 -9.70 13.09
N LYS A 152 34.72 -10.71 13.76
CA LYS A 152 35.23 -11.26 15.02
C LYS A 152 36.67 -11.79 14.96
N ARG A 153 37.16 -12.06 13.76
CA ARG A 153 38.56 -12.50 13.56
C ARG A 153 39.54 -11.35 13.74
N HIS A 154 39.10 -10.09 13.58
CA HIS A 154 39.93 -8.91 13.56
C HIS A 154 39.55 -7.86 14.61
N LEU A 155 38.34 -7.94 15.18
CA LEU A 155 37.79 -6.93 16.06
C LEU A 155 37.16 -7.56 17.31
N PRO A 156 37.11 -6.80 18.44
CA PRO A 156 36.43 -7.22 19.65
C PRO A 156 34.95 -7.55 19.37
N ARG A 157 34.45 -8.52 20.12
CA ARG A 157 33.10 -9.10 19.89
C ARG A 157 31.97 -8.05 19.83
N ARG A 158 32.03 -7.03 20.71
CA ARG A 158 31.02 -5.96 20.77
C ARG A 158 31.05 -5.08 19.52
N LEU A 159 32.24 -4.68 19.09
CA LEU A 159 32.45 -3.84 17.93
C LEU A 159 32.06 -4.58 16.62
N SER A 160 32.37 -5.88 16.52
CA SER A 160 32.00 -6.72 15.39
C SER A 160 30.47 -6.79 15.18
N TYR A 161 29.69 -6.89 16.25
CA TYR A 161 28.23 -6.88 16.14
C TYR A 161 27.68 -5.51 15.75
N LEU A 162 28.24 -4.42 16.28
CA LEU A 162 27.79 -3.07 15.95
C LEU A 162 28.06 -2.75 14.46
N ILE A 163 29.27 -3.01 14.00
CA ILE A 163 29.63 -2.79 12.58
C ILE A 163 28.82 -3.71 11.65
N ALA A 164 28.64 -4.98 12.04
CA ALA A 164 27.83 -5.90 11.24
C ALA A 164 26.36 -5.45 11.13
N LEU A 165 25.80 -4.86 12.19
CA LEU A 165 24.45 -4.31 12.18
C LEU A 165 24.35 -3.14 11.19
N VAL A 166 25.29 -2.19 11.26
CA VAL A 166 25.33 -1.02 10.38
C VAL A 166 25.48 -1.46 8.92
N LEU A 167 26.44 -2.36 8.63
CA LEU A 167 26.68 -2.84 7.27
C LEU A 167 25.50 -3.64 6.71
N ALA A 168 24.89 -4.52 7.52
CA ALA A 168 23.71 -5.26 7.11
C ALA A 168 22.51 -4.32 6.86
N PHE A 169 22.29 -3.34 7.76
CA PHE A 169 21.26 -2.34 7.60
C PHE A 169 21.47 -1.52 6.32
N TRP A 170 22.69 -1.05 6.06
CA TRP A 170 23.04 -0.26 4.88
C TRP A 170 22.83 -1.05 3.58
N LEU A 171 23.24 -2.32 3.56
CA LEU A 171 23.03 -3.22 2.44
C LEU A 171 21.52 -3.38 2.12
N PHE A 172 20.71 -3.64 3.14
CA PHE A 172 19.27 -3.84 2.96
C PHE A 172 18.51 -2.53 2.70
N TRP A 173 18.97 -1.43 3.25
CA TRP A 173 18.44 -0.10 2.93
C TRP A 173 18.64 0.24 1.45
N PHE A 174 19.81 -0.01 0.93
CA PHE A 174 20.12 0.22 -0.48
C PHE A 174 19.28 -0.67 -1.41
N LEU A 175 19.17 -1.97 -1.09
CA LEU A 175 18.30 -2.89 -1.82
C LEU A 175 16.80 -2.51 -1.67
N GLY A 176 16.37 -2.13 -0.48
CA GLY A 176 14.99 -1.78 -0.19
C GLY A 176 14.53 -0.51 -0.89
N ASN A 177 15.35 0.55 -0.84
CA ASN A 177 15.03 1.82 -1.49
C ASN A 177 15.05 1.73 -3.03
N GLY A 178 15.95 0.92 -3.59
CA GLY A 178 16.06 0.80 -5.05
C GLY A 178 15.00 -0.11 -5.68
N LEU A 179 14.69 -1.25 -5.06
CA LEU A 179 13.87 -2.30 -5.66
C LEU A 179 12.45 -2.37 -5.08
N LEU A 180 12.33 -2.41 -3.74
CA LEU A 180 11.01 -2.59 -3.11
C LEU A 180 10.16 -1.33 -3.17
N ALA A 181 10.73 -0.18 -2.83
CA ALA A 181 9.99 1.08 -2.84
C ALA A 181 9.48 1.40 -4.24
N SER A 182 10.34 1.28 -5.25
CA SER A 182 9.95 1.53 -6.64
C SER A 182 8.90 0.52 -7.17
N ALA A 183 8.93 -0.73 -6.72
CA ALA A 183 7.92 -1.72 -7.09
C ALA A 183 6.56 -1.43 -6.41
N VAL A 184 6.58 -1.09 -5.11
CA VAL A 184 5.36 -0.74 -4.37
C VAL A 184 4.73 0.53 -4.93
N PHE A 185 5.52 1.58 -5.19
CA PHE A 185 5.00 2.81 -5.77
C PHE A 185 4.44 2.60 -7.16
N ARG A 186 5.08 1.79 -8.03
CA ARG A 186 4.54 1.46 -9.36
C ARG A 186 3.21 0.72 -9.28
N VAL A 187 3.07 -0.24 -8.36
CA VAL A 187 1.80 -0.98 -8.17
C VAL A 187 0.70 -0.06 -7.64
N MET A 188 1.03 0.83 -6.71
CA MET A 188 0.07 1.81 -6.20
C MET A 188 -0.34 2.79 -7.29
N ASP A 189 0.61 3.33 -8.04
CA ASP A 189 0.38 4.27 -9.13
C ASP A 189 -0.49 3.65 -10.23
N ALA A 190 -0.14 2.45 -10.70
CA ALA A 190 -0.94 1.72 -11.67
C ALA A 190 -2.38 1.43 -11.19
N SER A 191 -2.56 1.21 -9.88
CA SER A 191 -3.89 1.01 -9.30
C SER A 191 -4.72 2.30 -9.31
N TYR A 192 -4.11 3.44 -8.98
CA TYR A 192 -4.78 4.73 -9.02
C TYR A 192 -5.07 5.19 -10.46
N GLN A 193 -4.15 4.96 -11.40
CA GLN A 193 -4.34 5.25 -12.82
C GLN A 193 -5.53 4.48 -13.40
N GLN A 194 -5.72 3.21 -13.03
CA GLN A 194 -6.90 2.44 -13.46
C GLN A 194 -8.22 3.04 -12.98
N PHE A 195 -8.27 3.61 -11.77
CA PHE A 195 -9.46 4.30 -11.28
C PHE A 195 -9.69 5.64 -11.96
N ASP A 196 -8.62 6.35 -12.25
CA ASP A 196 -8.69 7.68 -12.88
C ASP A 196 -9.02 7.60 -14.38
N ALA A 197 -8.63 6.50 -15.02
CA ALA A 197 -8.94 6.23 -16.43
C ALA A 197 -10.42 5.80 -16.69
N LEU A 198 -11.19 5.46 -15.64
CA LEU A 198 -12.61 5.11 -15.80
C LEU A 198 -13.39 6.33 -16.29
N ILE A 199 -13.80 6.30 -17.54
CA ILE A 199 -14.70 7.30 -18.11
C ILE A 199 -16.13 6.91 -17.68
N GLU A 200 -16.79 7.79 -16.95
CA GLU A 200 -18.20 7.60 -16.60
C GLU A 200 -19.07 8.00 -17.79
N ASP A 201 -19.97 7.13 -18.22
CA ASP A 201 -20.93 7.40 -19.30
C ASP A 201 -21.84 8.62 -19.01
N SER A 202 -21.94 9.01 -17.73
CA SER A 202 -22.69 10.17 -17.26
C SER A 202 -22.01 11.53 -17.50
N VAL A 203 -20.69 11.53 -17.77
CA VAL A 203 -19.89 12.75 -17.94
C VAL A 203 -19.59 12.97 -19.41
N GLY A 204 -20.48 13.72 -20.07
CA GLY A 204 -20.34 14.04 -21.50
C GLY A 204 -19.12 14.92 -21.79
N HIS A 205 -18.57 14.72 -22.98
CA HIS A 205 -17.50 15.57 -23.52
C HIS A 205 -17.99 17.03 -23.66
N PRO A 206 -17.24 18.03 -23.20
CA PRO A 206 -17.68 19.42 -23.29
C PRO A 206 -17.79 19.87 -24.74
N THR A 207 -18.94 20.43 -25.08
CA THR A 207 -19.23 20.97 -26.42
C THR A 207 -18.80 22.44 -26.57
N ASP A 208 -18.60 23.14 -25.43
CA ASP A 208 -18.18 24.53 -25.39
C ASP A 208 -16.67 24.63 -25.67
N PRO A 209 -16.23 25.33 -26.74
CA PRO A 209 -14.83 25.49 -27.10
C PRO A 209 -13.95 26.13 -26.01
N LEU A 210 -14.55 26.91 -25.10
CA LEU A 210 -13.87 27.57 -24.01
C LEU A 210 -13.65 26.67 -22.79
N LYS A 211 -14.19 25.46 -22.78
CA LYS A 211 -13.97 24.53 -21.68
C LYS A 211 -12.75 23.64 -21.94
N THR A 212 -11.97 23.38 -20.90
CA THR A 212 -10.89 22.39 -20.94
C THR A 212 -11.41 21.01 -21.37
N GLY A 213 -10.67 20.34 -22.22
CA GLY A 213 -11.05 19.02 -22.74
C GLY A 213 -12.08 19.08 -23.89
N SER A 214 -12.43 20.28 -24.39
CA SER A 214 -13.21 20.43 -25.62
C SER A 214 -12.36 20.10 -26.87
N SER A 215 -12.99 20.02 -28.02
CA SER A 215 -12.29 19.79 -29.30
C SER A 215 -11.29 20.90 -29.68
N ALA A 216 -11.40 22.08 -29.08
CA ALA A 216 -10.48 23.22 -29.25
C ALA A 216 -9.43 23.32 -28.14
N SER A 217 -9.51 22.49 -27.10
CA SER A 217 -8.59 22.50 -25.96
C SER A 217 -7.23 21.92 -26.34
N LEU A 218 -6.17 22.44 -25.74
CA LEU A 218 -4.82 21.87 -25.79
C LEU A 218 -4.69 20.60 -24.91
N LEU A 219 -5.68 20.35 -24.07
CA LEU A 219 -5.73 19.24 -23.12
C LEU A 219 -6.73 18.19 -23.63
N GLU A 220 -6.26 16.97 -23.82
CA GLU A 220 -7.10 15.86 -24.25
C GLU A 220 -8.03 15.42 -23.11
N TRP A 221 -9.30 15.16 -23.43
CA TRP A 221 -10.33 14.75 -22.47
C TRP A 221 -9.94 13.49 -21.68
N ASP A 222 -9.33 12.53 -22.36
CA ASP A 222 -8.95 11.25 -21.77
C ASP A 222 -7.80 11.39 -20.76
N HIS A 223 -6.93 12.39 -20.92
CA HIS A 223 -5.81 12.67 -20.03
C HIS A 223 -6.16 13.54 -18.81
N LEU A 224 -7.42 14.02 -18.70
CA LEU A 224 -7.82 14.89 -17.58
C LEU A 224 -8.06 14.13 -16.26
N GLY A 225 -8.16 12.80 -16.32
CA GLY A 225 -8.52 11.99 -15.17
C GLY A 225 -10.00 12.15 -14.75
N ARG A 226 -10.49 11.20 -13.98
CA ARG A 226 -11.90 11.17 -13.54
C ARG A 226 -12.31 12.44 -12.80
N THR A 227 -11.51 12.86 -11.83
CA THR A 227 -11.79 14.03 -10.99
C THR A 227 -11.82 15.33 -11.82
N GLY A 228 -10.89 15.48 -12.76
CA GLY A 228 -10.86 16.62 -13.67
C GLY A 228 -12.10 16.68 -14.56
N ARG A 229 -12.50 15.55 -15.17
CA ARG A 229 -13.72 15.45 -15.99
C ARG A 229 -14.97 15.78 -15.20
N GLN A 230 -15.11 15.24 -14.00
CA GLN A 230 -16.25 15.55 -13.11
C GLN A 230 -16.30 17.03 -12.73
N ALA A 231 -15.14 17.64 -12.41
CA ALA A 231 -15.05 19.05 -12.05
C ALA A 231 -15.42 20.00 -13.22
N ILE A 232 -15.06 19.62 -14.45
CA ILE A 232 -15.45 20.35 -15.66
C ILE A 232 -16.96 20.24 -15.91
N ALA A 233 -17.52 19.03 -15.75
CA ALA A 233 -18.93 18.78 -15.98
C ALA A 233 -19.85 19.40 -14.92
N ALA A 234 -19.45 19.34 -13.64
CA ALA A 234 -20.24 19.82 -12.49
C ALA A 234 -19.95 21.25 -12.10
N GLY A 235 -18.96 21.90 -12.70
CA GLY A 235 -18.59 23.27 -12.37
C GLY A 235 -19.68 24.27 -12.76
N PRO A 236 -20.02 25.26 -11.90
CA PRO A 236 -21.06 26.24 -12.21
C PRO A 236 -20.71 27.02 -13.49
N ASN A 237 -21.67 27.16 -14.38
CA ASN A 237 -21.57 27.97 -15.59
C ASN A 237 -22.06 29.40 -15.33
N LYS A 238 -21.99 30.28 -16.34
CA LYS A 238 -22.48 31.65 -16.25
C LYS A 238 -23.92 31.71 -15.76
N ALA A 239 -24.81 30.90 -16.30
CA ALA A 239 -26.22 30.91 -15.93
C ALA A 239 -26.46 30.51 -14.47
N ASP A 240 -25.70 29.55 -13.95
CA ASP A 240 -25.77 29.14 -12.55
C ASP A 240 -25.31 30.29 -11.62
N ILE A 241 -24.26 31.00 -12.02
CA ILE A 241 -23.73 32.13 -11.25
C ILE A 241 -24.74 33.28 -11.27
N GLU A 242 -25.31 33.62 -12.43
CA GLU A 242 -26.34 34.67 -12.55
C GLU A 242 -27.60 34.31 -11.74
N ALA A 243 -28.04 33.05 -11.77
CA ALA A 243 -29.17 32.60 -10.98
C ALA A 243 -28.91 32.72 -9.46
N PHE A 244 -27.68 32.43 -9.03
CA PHE A 244 -27.31 32.53 -7.63
C PHE A 244 -27.09 33.95 -7.14
N THR A 245 -26.44 34.81 -7.96
CA THR A 245 -26.08 36.16 -7.57
C THR A 245 -27.15 37.25 -7.88
N GLY A 246 -28.06 36.93 -8.79
CA GLY A 246 -29.05 37.87 -9.33
C GLY A 246 -28.44 39.01 -10.18
N ALA A 247 -27.16 38.92 -10.55
CA ALA A 247 -26.43 39.93 -11.32
C ALA A 247 -25.81 39.27 -12.58
N SER A 248 -25.56 40.09 -13.62
CA SER A 248 -24.86 39.62 -14.81
C SER A 248 -23.45 39.14 -14.46
N ALA A 249 -23.11 37.91 -14.92
CA ALA A 249 -21.84 37.26 -14.66
C ALA A 249 -21.07 37.01 -15.97
N LEU A 250 -19.76 36.74 -15.82
CA LEU A 250 -18.91 36.25 -16.91
C LEU A 250 -18.78 34.72 -16.76
N GLU A 251 -18.49 34.04 -17.87
CA GLU A 251 -18.15 32.60 -17.81
C GLU A 251 -16.86 32.44 -16.99
N PRO A 252 -16.84 31.53 -15.99
CA PRO A 252 -15.67 31.36 -15.16
C PRO A 252 -14.56 30.65 -15.93
N LEU A 253 -13.37 31.24 -15.97
CA LEU A 253 -12.19 30.65 -16.58
C LEU A 253 -11.63 29.56 -15.65
N ARG A 254 -11.58 28.33 -16.14
CA ARG A 254 -11.08 27.18 -15.39
C ARG A 254 -10.27 26.28 -16.30
N VAL A 255 -9.09 25.93 -15.84
CA VAL A 255 -8.22 24.97 -16.51
C VAL A 255 -7.93 23.82 -15.54
N TYR A 256 -8.12 22.60 -15.99
CA TYR A 256 -7.79 21.38 -15.28
C TYR A 256 -6.74 20.63 -16.08
N VAL A 257 -5.62 20.28 -15.44
CA VAL A 257 -4.54 19.51 -16.06
C VAL A 257 -4.42 18.18 -15.35
N GLY A 258 -4.59 17.09 -16.08
CA GLY A 258 -4.43 15.73 -15.56
C GLY A 258 -2.95 15.39 -15.36
N VAL A 259 -2.70 14.37 -14.55
CA VAL A 259 -1.34 13.86 -14.31
C VAL A 259 -0.73 13.31 -15.60
N GLU A 260 -1.55 12.77 -16.49
CA GLU A 260 -1.15 12.17 -17.77
C GLU A 260 -1.01 13.19 -18.92
N SER A 261 -1.39 14.44 -18.69
CA SER A 261 -1.31 15.48 -19.74
C SER A 261 0.12 15.87 -20.10
N ALA A 262 1.11 15.68 -19.22
CA ALA A 262 2.54 15.84 -19.52
C ALA A 262 3.41 15.11 -18.48
N GLU A 263 4.65 14.79 -18.85
CA GLU A 263 5.56 13.99 -18.00
C GLU A 263 6.04 14.73 -16.76
N THR A 264 6.39 16.01 -16.89
CA THR A 264 6.93 16.82 -15.77
C THR A 264 5.89 17.78 -15.20
N ILE A 265 6.14 18.23 -13.97
CA ILE A 265 5.30 19.24 -13.30
C ILE A 265 5.40 20.59 -14.04
N GLU A 266 6.60 20.91 -14.50
CA GLU A 266 6.89 22.14 -15.24
C GLU A 266 6.14 22.18 -16.58
N ASP A 267 6.14 21.10 -17.33
CA ASP A 267 5.41 21.00 -18.60
C ASP A 267 3.90 21.11 -18.39
N ARG A 268 3.38 20.50 -17.32
CA ARG A 268 1.96 20.62 -16.95
C ARG A 268 1.58 22.06 -16.57
N ALA A 269 2.45 22.76 -15.84
CA ALA A 269 2.23 24.16 -15.48
C ALA A 269 2.24 25.07 -16.72
N GLN A 270 3.15 24.80 -17.66
CA GLN A 270 3.21 25.54 -18.93
C GLN A 270 1.97 25.28 -19.78
N LEU A 271 1.56 24.02 -19.90
CA LEU A 271 0.35 23.63 -20.63
C LEU A 271 -0.92 24.27 -20.02
N ALA A 272 -0.99 24.32 -18.69
CA ALA A 272 -2.07 25.04 -17.99
C ALA A 272 -2.09 26.53 -18.32
N LEU A 273 -0.92 27.17 -18.38
CA LEU A 273 -0.81 28.59 -18.70
C LEU A 273 -1.19 28.89 -20.16
N GLU A 274 -0.78 28.02 -21.08
CA GLU A 274 -1.13 28.15 -22.50
C GLU A 274 -2.63 27.97 -22.73
N GLU A 275 -3.24 26.98 -22.07
CA GLU A 275 -4.69 26.75 -22.14
C GLU A 275 -5.46 27.91 -21.51
N LEU A 276 -4.96 28.47 -20.40
CA LEU A 276 -5.58 29.62 -19.75
C LEU A 276 -5.53 30.87 -20.65
N LYS A 277 -4.42 31.08 -21.38
CA LYS A 277 -4.31 32.11 -22.39
C LYS A 277 -5.27 31.88 -23.56
N ARG A 278 -5.43 30.66 -24.02
CA ARG A 278 -6.37 30.30 -25.09
C ARG A 278 -7.81 30.63 -24.70
N ILE A 279 -8.21 30.34 -23.46
CA ILE A 279 -9.57 30.55 -22.95
C ILE A 279 -9.83 32.04 -22.61
N GLY A 280 -8.79 32.75 -22.12
CA GLY A 280 -8.93 34.14 -21.66
C GLY A 280 -8.78 35.21 -22.75
N GLY A 281 -8.43 34.79 -23.98
CA GLY A 281 -8.39 35.67 -25.15
C GLY A 281 -7.17 36.36 -25.38
#